data_35876e14f03130e1df1eab91cfa03cff
#
_entry.id   35876e14f03130e1df1eab91cfa03cff
#
_cell.length_a   1.000
_cell.length_b   1.000
_cell.length_c   1.000
_cell.angle_alpha   90.00
_cell.angle_beta   90.00
_cell.angle_gamma   90.00
#
_symmetry.space_group_name_H-M   'P 1'
#
loop_
_entity.id
_entity.type
_entity.pdbx_description
1 polymer ?
#
loop_
_entity_poly.entity_id
_entity_poly.type
_entity_poly.pdbx_seq_one_letter_code
_entity_poly.pdbx_strand_id
1 'polypeptide(L)'
;MKAKVLLLFATVFCFTTSSIGQEKFPDGTPIPDWFRKNEIVKIENLGQKFKITDYGVVNDSTILQTDKIQAVIDMAAQNGGVVIIPEGTFLSGALFFKPKTHLHIEAGAVIKGSDDISNFPIKMTRIEGQTLRYFTALINVDGVDGFTLSGKGTINGNGLRYWRSFWLRRQFNPQCTNMDEMRPRLLFISNCKDVQISGVRLKDSPFWTTHLYKCTNVKLLNLHISSPEAPVKAPSTDAVDIDVCTNVLIKNCYMSVNDDAVALKGGKGPWADKDPNNGGNYNIIIEDCTYGFCHGAITFGSESIHNRNIILRRCTINNANRLLWFKMRPDTPQNYEYVLVEDITGDADNFLYIRPWTQFFDLKDRKDIPLSYSTNVTMRNINFECKVFFNVEKSDQYVLKNFTFENLTIKTAKGEYDKNMIDNFVIKNVVIKE
;
A
#
# COMPACT_ATOMS: atom_id res chain seq x y z
N MET A 1 -20.55 -78.42 23.65
CA MET A 1 -20.87 -76.97 23.59
C MET A 1 -19.56 -76.20 23.87
N LYS A 2 -19.01 -75.56 22.80
CA LYS A 2 -17.84 -74.75 22.90
C LYS A 2 -18.26 -73.28 22.86
N ALA A 3 -18.07 -72.54 23.92
CA ALA A 3 -18.33 -71.12 24.00
C ALA A 3 -17.18 -70.35 23.31
N LYS A 4 -17.54 -69.54 22.33
CA LYS A 4 -16.62 -68.58 21.70
C LYS A 4 -16.68 -67.27 22.48
N VAL A 5 -15.57 -66.85 23.06
CA VAL A 5 -15.40 -65.53 23.65
C VAL A 5 -14.98 -64.58 22.54
N LEU A 6 -15.80 -63.57 22.29
CA LEU A 6 -15.51 -62.49 21.35
C LEU A 6 -14.87 -61.33 22.11
N LEU A 7 -13.58 -61.10 21.89
CA LEU A 7 -12.87 -59.93 22.45
C LEU A 7 -13.09 -58.72 21.50
N LEU A 8 -13.82 -57.72 22.01
CA LEU A 8 -14.02 -56.43 21.33
C LEU A 8 -12.82 -55.51 21.67
N PHE A 9 -11.95 -55.27 20.71
CA PHE A 9 -10.91 -54.21 20.82
C PHE A 9 -11.54 -52.85 20.51
N ALA A 10 -11.75 -52.03 21.53
CA ALA A 10 -12.14 -50.64 21.36
C ALA A 10 -10.85 -49.80 21.11
N THR A 11 -10.63 -49.42 19.86
CA THR A 11 -9.60 -48.48 19.48
C THR A 11 -10.03 -47.06 19.89
N VAL A 12 -9.47 -46.52 20.96
CA VAL A 12 -9.65 -45.12 21.35
C VAL A 12 -8.80 -44.25 20.41
N PHE A 13 -9.44 -43.59 19.45
CA PHE A 13 -8.80 -42.53 18.68
C PHE A 13 -8.70 -41.28 19.56
N CYS A 14 -7.54 -41.05 20.14
CA CYS A 14 -7.18 -39.75 20.72
C CYS A 14 -7.00 -38.72 19.61
N PHE A 15 -8.05 -37.94 19.35
CA PHE A 15 -7.88 -36.71 18.57
C PHE A 15 -7.08 -35.71 19.43
N THR A 16 -5.78 -35.61 19.20
CA THR A 16 -5.00 -34.48 19.66
C THR A 16 -5.44 -33.25 18.85
N THR A 17 -6.34 -32.47 19.38
CA THR A 17 -6.57 -31.11 18.90
C THR A 17 -5.31 -30.32 19.23
N SER A 18 -4.40 -30.18 18.26
CA SER A 18 -3.37 -29.18 18.33
C SER A 18 -4.07 -27.84 18.45
N SER A 19 -4.07 -27.22 19.61
CA SER A 19 -4.47 -25.83 19.75
C SER A 19 -3.48 -25.02 18.90
N ILE A 20 -3.89 -24.62 17.68
CA ILE A 20 -3.16 -23.67 16.90
C ILE A 20 -3.12 -22.39 17.77
N GLY A 21 -1.98 -22.11 18.36
CA GLY A 21 -1.79 -20.92 19.19
C GLY A 21 -2.23 -19.69 18.40
N GLN A 22 -2.92 -18.77 19.04
CA GLN A 22 -3.38 -17.54 18.39
C GLN A 22 -2.16 -16.83 17.77
N GLU A 23 -2.26 -16.56 16.48
CA GLU A 23 -1.23 -15.84 15.72
C GLU A 23 -1.01 -14.43 16.29
N LYS A 24 0.24 -13.97 16.36
CA LYS A 24 0.62 -12.72 17.01
C LYS A 24 1.34 -11.77 16.07
N PHE A 25 1.14 -10.49 16.29
CA PHE A 25 2.00 -9.44 15.74
C PHE A 25 3.44 -9.55 16.28
N PRO A 26 4.42 -8.91 15.64
CA PRO A 26 5.82 -8.97 16.08
C PRO A 26 6.05 -8.45 17.51
N ASP A 27 5.18 -7.59 18.04
CA ASP A 27 5.24 -7.11 19.42
C ASP A 27 4.65 -8.09 20.45
N GLY A 28 4.14 -9.23 20.01
CA GLY A 28 3.52 -10.26 20.83
C GLY A 28 2.01 -10.11 21.04
N THR A 29 1.40 -9.04 20.59
CA THR A 29 -0.05 -8.86 20.68
C THR A 29 -0.80 -9.80 19.72
N PRO A 30 -1.98 -10.32 20.09
CA PRO A 30 -2.75 -11.20 19.23
C PRO A 30 -3.20 -10.52 17.93
N ILE A 31 -3.10 -11.22 16.79
CA ILE A 31 -3.71 -10.75 15.54
C ILE A 31 -5.23 -10.93 15.64
N PRO A 32 -6.02 -9.85 15.51
CA PRO A 32 -7.48 -9.93 15.55
C PRO A 32 -8.05 -10.82 14.44
N ASP A 33 -9.15 -11.53 14.73
CA ASP A 33 -9.85 -12.38 13.75
C ASP A 33 -10.31 -11.61 12.51
N TRP A 34 -10.45 -10.31 12.59
CA TRP A 34 -10.77 -9.44 11.46
C TRP A 34 -9.80 -9.64 10.29
N PHE A 35 -8.50 -9.86 10.54
CA PHE A 35 -7.51 -10.12 9.49
C PHE A 35 -7.69 -11.48 8.79
N ARG A 36 -8.39 -12.42 9.41
CA ARG A 36 -8.65 -13.75 8.83
C ARG A 36 -9.92 -13.81 8.01
N LYS A 37 -10.89 -12.92 8.26
CA LYS A 37 -12.16 -12.82 7.55
C LYS A 37 -11.94 -12.09 6.23
N ASN A 38 -11.75 -12.83 5.13
CA ASN A 38 -11.37 -12.28 3.82
C ASN A 38 -12.44 -12.45 2.75
N GLU A 39 -13.69 -12.60 3.17
CA GLU A 39 -14.83 -12.69 2.27
C GLU A 39 -15.02 -11.38 1.52
N ILE A 40 -15.19 -11.50 0.20
CA ILE A 40 -15.51 -10.34 -0.63
C ILE A 40 -16.98 -9.98 -0.40
N VAL A 41 -17.21 -8.71 -0.10
CA VAL A 41 -18.57 -8.18 0.06
C VAL A 41 -19.34 -8.37 -1.25
N LYS A 42 -20.47 -9.09 -1.17
CA LYS A 42 -21.32 -9.34 -2.33
C LYS A 42 -22.12 -8.08 -2.68
N ILE A 43 -22.26 -7.82 -3.97
CA ILE A 43 -22.98 -6.63 -4.48
C ILE A 43 -24.45 -6.61 -4.01
N GLU A 44 -25.05 -7.77 -3.78
CA GLU A 44 -26.41 -7.91 -3.28
C GLU A 44 -26.60 -7.32 -1.87
N ASN A 45 -25.51 -7.20 -1.12
CA ASN A 45 -25.52 -6.66 0.24
C ASN A 45 -25.25 -5.14 0.29
N LEU A 46 -25.07 -4.49 -0.88
CA LEU A 46 -24.68 -3.07 -0.99
C LEU A 46 -25.87 -2.14 -1.26
N GLY A 47 -27.09 -2.62 -1.07
CA GLY A 47 -28.31 -1.84 -1.26
C GLY A 47 -28.80 -1.74 -2.71
N GLN A 48 -29.48 -0.68 -3.02
CA GLN A 48 -30.06 -0.45 -4.37
C GLN A 48 -28.95 -0.29 -5.41
N LYS A 49 -29.18 -0.83 -6.61
CA LYS A 49 -28.25 -0.73 -7.74
C LYS A 49 -28.60 0.47 -8.63
N PHE A 50 -27.58 1.31 -8.90
CA PHE A 50 -27.69 2.49 -9.76
C PHE A 50 -26.74 2.32 -10.94
N LYS A 51 -27.21 1.75 -12.04
CA LYS A 51 -26.41 1.56 -13.25
C LYS A 51 -26.32 2.87 -14.01
N ILE A 52 -25.11 3.41 -14.22
CA ILE A 52 -24.93 4.77 -14.74
C ILE A 52 -25.59 4.99 -16.11
N THR A 53 -25.65 3.97 -16.96
CA THR A 53 -26.28 4.07 -18.29
C THR A 53 -27.79 4.27 -18.24
N ASP A 54 -28.46 3.85 -17.17
CA ASP A 54 -29.90 4.04 -16.97
C ASP A 54 -30.24 5.52 -16.66
N TYR A 55 -29.22 6.32 -16.38
CA TYR A 55 -29.29 7.75 -16.03
C TYR A 55 -28.62 8.65 -17.10
N GLY A 56 -28.48 8.17 -18.32
CA GLY A 56 -28.02 8.97 -19.46
C GLY A 56 -26.50 9.15 -19.55
N VAL A 57 -25.71 8.35 -18.82
CA VAL A 57 -24.27 8.22 -19.07
C VAL A 57 -24.08 7.28 -20.26
N VAL A 58 -23.30 7.69 -21.26
CA VAL A 58 -23.10 6.93 -22.49
C VAL A 58 -21.74 6.26 -22.53
N ASN A 59 -21.67 5.10 -23.16
CA ASN A 59 -20.40 4.39 -23.39
C ASN A 59 -19.61 5.13 -24.50
N ASP A 60 -18.88 6.18 -24.10
CA ASP A 60 -18.02 6.97 -24.97
C ASP A 60 -16.79 7.44 -24.19
N SER A 61 -15.62 7.02 -24.65
CA SER A 61 -14.33 7.33 -24.01
C SER A 61 -13.79 8.74 -24.35
N THR A 62 -14.51 9.52 -25.18
CA THR A 62 -14.12 10.86 -25.64
C THR A 62 -14.95 11.97 -25.01
N ILE A 63 -16.14 11.64 -24.50
CA ILE A 63 -17.05 12.61 -23.88
C ILE A 63 -16.84 12.62 -22.39
N LEU A 64 -16.48 13.79 -21.84
CA LEU A 64 -16.39 13.97 -20.39
C LEU A 64 -17.78 13.91 -19.74
N GLN A 65 -17.97 12.99 -18.81
CA GLN A 65 -19.28 12.70 -18.21
C GLN A 65 -19.27 12.82 -16.67
N THR A 66 -18.31 13.55 -16.13
CA THR A 66 -18.12 13.70 -14.67
C THR A 66 -19.41 14.06 -13.94
N ASP A 67 -20.11 15.11 -14.43
CA ASP A 67 -21.32 15.62 -13.75
C ASP A 67 -22.47 14.61 -13.80
N LYS A 68 -22.61 13.88 -14.89
CA LYS A 68 -23.64 12.84 -15.01
C LYS A 68 -23.35 11.66 -14.07
N ILE A 69 -22.10 11.19 -14.02
CA ILE A 69 -21.70 10.10 -13.12
C ILE A 69 -21.84 10.57 -11.67
N GLN A 70 -21.43 11.81 -11.35
CA GLN A 70 -21.58 12.38 -10.03
C GLN A 70 -23.05 12.48 -9.61
N ALA A 71 -23.94 12.85 -10.51
CA ALA A 71 -25.38 12.90 -10.23
C ALA A 71 -25.94 11.51 -9.85
N VAL A 72 -25.45 10.43 -10.47
CA VAL A 72 -25.82 9.05 -10.09
C VAL A 72 -25.29 8.69 -8.69
N ILE A 73 -24.06 9.09 -8.38
CA ILE A 73 -23.50 8.91 -7.02
C ILE A 73 -24.35 9.68 -6.00
N ASP A 74 -24.77 10.88 -6.32
CA ASP A 74 -25.58 11.73 -5.44
C ASP A 74 -26.98 11.16 -5.21
N MET A 75 -27.60 10.55 -6.24
CA MET A 75 -28.87 9.81 -6.09
C MET A 75 -28.68 8.56 -5.21
N ALA A 76 -27.62 7.80 -5.43
CA ALA A 76 -27.32 6.64 -4.62
C ALA A 76 -27.12 7.00 -3.13
N ALA A 77 -26.56 8.17 -2.85
CA ALA A 77 -26.34 8.64 -1.47
C ALA A 77 -27.65 8.93 -0.71
N GLN A 78 -28.71 9.32 -1.40
CA GLN A 78 -30.01 9.63 -0.77
C GLN A 78 -30.65 8.40 -0.12
N ASN A 79 -30.59 7.25 -0.80
CA ASN A 79 -31.25 6.04 -0.38
C ASN A 79 -30.28 4.97 0.14
N GLY A 80 -29.00 5.16 -0.06
CA GLY A 80 -27.98 4.15 0.10
C GLY A 80 -27.96 3.17 -1.06
N GLY A 81 -26.77 2.86 -1.62
CA GLY A 81 -26.69 1.89 -2.68
C GLY A 81 -25.35 1.85 -3.41
N VAL A 82 -25.31 1.04 -4.45
CA VAL A 82 -24.10 0.80 -5.24
C VAL A 82 -24.24 1.39 -6.64
N VAL A 83 -23.29 2.23 -7.00
CA VAL A 83 -23.15 2.74 -8.38
C VAL A 83 -22.49 1.67 -9.23
N ILE A 84 -23.15 1.27 -10.31
CA ILE A 84 -22.67 0.24 -11.23
C ILE A 84 -22.11 0.90 -12.49
N ILE A 85 -20.84 0.61 -12.77
CA ILE A 85 -20.21 0.91 -14.04
C ILE A 85 -20.32 -0.33 -14.91
N PRO A 86 -21.18 -0.34 -15.94
CA PRO A 86 -21.34 -1.48 -16.83
C PRO A 86 -20.20 -1.57 -17.85
N GLU A 87 -20.16 -2.67 -18.60
CA GLU A 87 -19.21 -2.85 -19.69
C GLU A 87 -19.17 -1.61 -20.61
N GLY A 88 -17.96 -1.15 -20.92
CA GLY A 88 -17.69 0.06 -21.72
C GLY A 88 -16.63 0.95 -21.13
N THR A 89 -16.35 2.09 -21.76
CA THR A 89 -15.36 3.06 -21.31
C THR A 89 -16.00 4.42 -21.08
N PHE A 90 -15.88 4.94 -19.86
CA PHE A 90 -16.52 6.17 -19.41
C PHE A 90 -15.46 7.17 -18.95
N LEU A 91 -15.33 8.30 -19.66
CA LEU A 91 -14.37 9.36 -19.36
C LEU A 91 -14.90 10.25 -18.23
N SER A 92 -14.10 10.45 -17.19
CA SER A 92 -14.47 11.27 -16.04
C SER A 92 -13.29 12.06 -15.48
N GLY A 93 -13.59 13.22 -14.93
CA GLY A 93 -12.75 13.91 -13.93
C GLY A 93 -13.02 13.36 -12.53
N ALA A 94 -12.75 14.19 -11.51
CA ALA A 94 -12.87 13.80 -10.11
C ALA A 94 -14.30 13.44 -9.71
N LEU A 95 -14.47 12.24 -9.10
CA LEU A 95 -15.73 11.75 -8.54
C LEU A 95 -15.63 11.70 -7.01
N PHE A 96 -16.72 12.07 -6.32
CA PHE A 96 -16.79 12.17 -4.86
C PHE A 96 -17.90 11.27 -4.33
N PHE A 97 -17.51 10.21 -3.65
CA PHE A 97 -18.44 9.30 -2.98
C PHE A 97 -18.91 9.87 -1.65
N LYS A 98 -20.13 9.54 -1.26
CA LYS A 98 -20.82 10.06 -0.08
C LYS A 98 -21.21 8.92 0.87
N PRO A 99 -21.56 9.20 2.13
CA PRO A 99 -22.02 8.15 3.05
C PRO A 99 -23.11 7.26 2.45
N LYS A 100 -23.03 5.96 2.73
CA LYS A 100 -23.91 4.89 2.23
C LYS A 100 -23.79 4.60 0.73
N THR A 101 -22.77 5.11 0.04
CA THR A 101 -22.54 4.78 -1.38
C THR A 101 -21.40 3.80 -1.53
N HIS A 102 -21.50 2.97 -2.56
CA HIS A 102 -20.49 1.98 -2.97
C HIS A 102 -20.27 2.07 -4.48
N LEU A 103 -19.18 1.47 -4.95
CA LEU A 103 -18.85 1.42 -6.38
C LEU A 103 -18.62 -0.03 -6.81
N HIS A 104 -19.26 -0.44 -7.88
CA HIS A 104 -19.02 -1.72 -8.54
C HIS A 104 -18.68 -1.51 -10.01
N ILE A 105 -17.57 -2.08 -10.46
CA ILE A 105 -17.08 -1.96 -11.84
C ILE A 105 -17.16 -3.34 -12.48
N GLU A 106 -18.11 -3.53 -13.39
CA GLU A 106 -18.33 -4.81 -14.07
C GLU A 106 -17.12 -5.23 -14.93
N ALA A 107 -17.05 -6.51 -15.27
CA ALA A 107 -16.03 -6.99 -16.21
C ALA A 107 -16.17 -6.26 -17.56
N GLY A 108 -15.04 -5.87 -18.16
CA GLY A 108 -15.03 -5.07 -19.39
C GLY A 108 -15.32 -3.58 -19.20
N ALA A 109 -15.72 -3.14 -18.01
CA ALA A 109 -15.94 -1.75 -17.68
C ALA A 109 -14.64 -1.00 -17.40
N VAL A 110 -14.55 0.25 -17.86
CA VAL A 110 -13.41 1.14 -17.59
C VAL A 110 -13.92 2.53 -17.18
N ILE A 111 -13.57 2.98 -15.98
CA ILE A 111 -13.55 4.40 -15.65
C ILE A 111 -12.21 4.94 -16.13
N LYS A 112 -12.23 5.84 -17.11
CA LYS A 112 -11.03 6.48 -17.66
C LYS A 112 -10.92 7.90 -17.11
N GLY A 113 -9.81 8.22 -16.46
CA GLY A 113 -9.52 9.58 -15.99
C GLY A 113 -9.31 10.56 -17.13
N SER A 114 -9.72 11.79 -16.93
CA SER A 114 -9.37 12.88 -17.83
C SER A 114 -7.87 13.15 -17.81
N ASP A 115 -7.28 13.44 -18.95
CA ASP A 115 -5.90 13.92 -19.07
C ASP A 115 -5.81 15.46 -19.04
N ASP A 116 -6.91 16.14 -18.79
CA ASP A 116 -6.98 17.57 -18.53
C ASP A 116 -7.11 17.82 -17.02
N ILE A 117 -6.09 18.45 -16.44
CA ILE A 117 -6.00 18.72 -15.00
C ILE A 117 -7.13 19.62 -14.49
N SER A 118 -7.74 20.45 -15.37
CA SER A 118 -8.87 21.34 -15.01
C SER A 118 -10.12 20.56 -14.55
N ASN A 119 -10.21 19.28 -14.88
CA ASN A 119 -11.29 18.39 -14.46
C ASN A 119 -11.07 17.80 -13.05
N PHE A 120 -10.02 18.25 -12.33
CA PHE A 120 -9.71 17.87 -10.97
C PHE A 120 -9.63 19.11 -10.08
N PRO A 121 -10.66 19.42 -9.28
CA PRO A 121 -10.65 20.60 -8.45
C PRO A 121 -9.55 20.55 -7.38
N ILE A 122 -8.97 21.70 -7.06
CA ILE A 122 -8.03 21.85 -5.98
C ILE A 122 -8.78 21.98 -4.65
N LYS A 123 -8.48 21.08 -3.69
CA LYS A 123 -9.04 21.11 -2.33
C LYS A 123 -7.92 20.99 -1.30
N MET A 124 -8.23 21.32 -0.06
CA MET A 124 -7.38 20.92 1.08
C MET A 124 -7.39 19.39 1.12
N THR A 125 -6.21 18.79 1.06
CA THR A 125 -6.04 17.34 1.02
C THR A 125 -4.71 16.93 1.63
N ARG A 126 -4.51 15.64 1.81
CA ARG A 126 -3.26 15.05 2.26
C ARG A 126 -2.39 14.66 1.08
N ILE A 127 -1.13 15.08 1.06
CA ILE A 127 -0.12 14.67 0.07
C ILE A 127 1.29 14.77 0.66
N GLU A 128 2.17 13.82 0.35
CA GLU A 128 3.57 13.79 0.79
C GLU A 128 3.76 14.14 2.28
N GLY A 129 2.96 13.53 3.17
CA GLY A 129 3.05 13.75 4.61
C GLY A 129 2.61 15.13 5.10
N GLN A 130 1.92 15.92 4.27
CA GLN A 130 1.46 17.27 4.59
C GLN A 130 -0.01 17.47 4.22
N THR A 131 -0.71 18.37 4.93
CA THR A 131 -2.06 18.80 4.59
C THR A 131 -1.97 20.16 3.90
N LEU A 132 -2.34 20.19 2.62
CA LEU A 132 -2.19 21.38 1.78
C LEU A 132 -3.20 21.40 0.62
N ARG A 133 -3.22 22.48 -0.15
CA ARG A 133 -4.07 22.59 -1.35
C ARG A 133 -3.42 21.81 -2.50
N TYR A 134 -4.14 20.80 -2.99
CA TYR A 134 -3.67 19.96 -4.10
C TYR A 134 -4.84 19.46 -4.94
N PHE A 135 -4.58 18.94 -6.13
CA PHE A 135 -5.59 18.33 -6.98
C PHE A 135 -6.20 17.09 -6.32
N THR A 136 -7.51 16.96 -6.44
CA THR A 136 -8.24 15.78 -5.98
C THR A 136 -7.88 14.53 -6.79
N ALA A 137 -8.22 13.36 -6.30
CA ALA A 137 -8.06 12.10 -7.02
C ALA A 137 -9.18 11.90 -8.07
N LEU A 138 -9.04 10.90 -8.92
CA LEU A 138 -10.13 10.46 -9.79
C LEU A 138 -11.31 9.93 -8.96
N ILE A 139 -11.03 9.08 -7.99
CA ILE A 139 -12.02 8.59 -7.02
C ILE A 139 -11.67 9.13 -5.63
N ASN A 140 -12.58 9.87 -5.03
CA ASN A 140 -12.43 10.47 -3.70
C ASN A 140 -13.51 9.93 -2.76
N VAL A 141 -13.09 9.42 -1.60
CA VAL A 141 -13.95 8.87 -0.56
C VAL A 141 -13.50 9.46 0.77
N ASP A 142 -14.30 10.31 1.37
CA ASP A 142 -13.96 10.97 2.63
C ASP A 142 -15.08 10.84 3.66
N GLY A 143 -14.77 10.26 4.82
CA GLY A 143 -15.74 10.05 5.89
C GLY A 143 -16.87 9.08 5.53
N VAL A 144 -16.61 8.08 4.69
CA VAL A 144 -17.58 7.07 4.25
C VAL A 144 -17.24 5.72 4.86
N ASP A 145 -17.82 5.44 6.01
CA ASP A 145 -17.63 4.15 6.68
C ASP A 145 -18.35 3.03 5.92
N GLY A 146 -17.74 1.85 5.89
CA GLY A 146 -18.24 0.68 5.17
C GLY A 146 -18.12 0.77 3.64
N PHE A 147 -17.38 1.73 3.10
CA PHE A 147 -17.24 1.89 1.65
C PHE A 147 -16.70 0.62 0.99
N THR A 148 -17.35 0.21 -0.08
CA THR A 148 -16.93 -0.94 -0.88
C THR A 148 -16.71 -0.52 -2.34
N LEU A 149 -15.50 -0.81 -2.86
CA LEU A 149 -15.19 -0.79 -4.27
C LEU A 149 -14.94 -2.22 -4.73
N SER A 150 -15.73 -2.72 -5.66
CA SER A 150 -15.68 -4.13 -6.07
C SER A 150 -15.82 -4.30 -7.57
N GLY A 151 -15.66 -5.54 -8.04
CA GLY A 151 -15.86 -5.90 -9.44
C GLY A 151 -14.62 -6.47 -10.11
N LYS A 152 -14.67 -6.56 -11.45
CA LYS A 152 -13.57 -7.07 -12.29
C LYS A 152 -13.14 -6.08 -13.36
N GLY A 153 -13.67 -4.87 -13.33
CA GLY A 153 -13.35 -3.81 -14.27
C GLY A 153 -12.08 -3.04 -13.92
N THR A 154 -11.89 -1.91 -14.57
CA THR A 154 -10.65 -1.13 -14.51
C THR A 154 -10.93 0.31 -14.12
N ILE A 155 -10.10 0.87 -13.25
CA ILE A 155 -9.93 2.32 -13.09
C ILE A 155 -8.60 2.66 -13.73
N ASN A 156 -8.65 3.45 -14.81
CA ASN A 156 -7.49 3.87 -15.58
C ASN A 156 -7.27 5.38 -15.39
N GLY A 157 -6.15 5.75 -14.82
CA GLY A 157 -5.81 7.15 -14.56
C GLY A 157 -5.46 7.97 -15.80
N ASN A 158 -5.23 7.30 -16.96
CA ASN A 158 -4.87 7.95 -18.22
C ASN A 158 -3.65 8.89 -18.09
N GLY A 159 -2.63 8.45 -17.35
CA GLY A 159 -1.52 9.25 -16.84
C GLY A 159 -0.52 9.78 -17.88
N LEU A 160 -0.53 9.28 -19.13
CA LEU A 160 0.53 9.53 -20.11
C LEU A 160 0.85 11.02 -20.34
N ARG A 161 -0.16 11.88 -20.44
CA ARG A 161 0.02 13.33 -20.65
C ARG A 161 0.69 13.97 -19.43
N TYR A 162 0.28 13.58 -18.22
CA TYR A 162 0.85 14.04 -16.96
C TYR A 162 2.33 13.62 -16.80
N TRP A 163 2.66 12.38 -17.19
CA TRP A 163 4.03 11.87 -17.10
C TRP A 163 4.96 12.61 -18.07
N ARG A 164 4.48 12.86 -19.31
CA ARG A 164 5.23 13.67 -20.29
C ARG A 164 5.49 15.07 -19.78
N SER A 165 4.49 15.73 -19.20
CA SER A 165 4.62 17.06 -18.62
C SER A 165 5.66 17.09 -17.49
N PHE A 166 5.59 16.13 -16.58
CA PHE A 166 6.54 16.01 -15.48
C PHE A 166 7.99 15.83 -15.96
N TRP A 167 8.23 14.92 -16.89
CA TRP A 167 9.57 14.69 -17.42
C TRP A 167 10.08 15.86 -18.25
N LEU A 168 9.21 16.51 -19.02
CA LEU A 168 9.56 17.72 -19.75
C LEU A 168 10.00 18.83 -18.81
N ARG A 169 9.24 19.07 -17.73
CA ARG A 169 9.63 20.07 -16.72
C ARG A 169 10.99 19.72 -16.07
N ARG A 170 11.24 18.46 -15.77
CA ARG A 170 12.53 18.01 -15.22
C ARG A 170 13.71 18.17 -16.15
N GLN A 171 13.54 18.19 -17.45
CA GLN A 171 14.61 18.52 -18.39
C GLN A 171 15.05 19.97 -18.22
N PHE A 172 14.16 20.89 -17.92
CA PHE A 172 14.47 22.30 -17.70
C PHE A 172 14.82 22.65 -16.25
N ASN A 173 14.24 21.91 -15.31
CA ASN A 173 14.49 22.05 -13.89
C ASN A 173 14.70 20.68 -13.24
N PRO A 174 15.94 20.15 -13.15
CA PRO A 174 16.23 18.86 -12.54
C PRO A 174 15.77 18.74 -11.07
N GLN A 175 15.59 19.86 -10.38
CA GLN A 175 15.09 19.92 -9.00
C GLN A 175 13.56 19.97 -8.91
N CYS A 176 12.86 19.87 -10.03
CA CYS A 176 11.39 19.85 -10.07
C CYS A 176 10.82 18.76 -9.15
N THR A 177 9.97 19.16 -8.24
CA THR A 177 9.25 18.30 -7.29
C THR A 177 7.88 17.91 -7.81
N ASN A 178 7.20 17.03 -7.10
CA ASN A 178 5.78 16.73 -7.34
C ASN A 178 4.86 17.91 -7.01
N MET A 179 5.37 18.91 -6.27
CA MET A 179 4.63 20.14 -5.97
C MET A 179 4.74 21.18 -7.09
N ASP A 180 5.82 21.14 -7.87
CA ASP A 180 6.01 22.02 -9.02
C ASP A 180 5.24 21.53 -10.25
N GLU A 181 5.08 20.20 -10.38
CA GLU A 181 4.30 19.57 -11.44
C GLU A 181 3.27 18.63 -10.82
N MET A 182 2.21 19.22 -10.26
CA MET A 182 1.15 18.51 -9.56
C MET A 182 0.32 17.64 -10.51
N ARG A 183 -0.08 16.47 -10.05
CA ARG A 183 -0.84 15.47 -10.79
C ARG A 183 -1.90 14.84 -9.90
N PRO A 184 -3.10 14.47 -10.41
CA PRO A 184 -4.11 13.81 -9.60
C PRO A 184 -3.68 12.38 -9.23
N ARG A 185 -4.07 11.91 -8.05
CA ARG A 185 -4.01 10.50 -7.65
C ARG A 185 -5.14 9.71 -8.30
N LEU A 186 -5.03 8.38 -8.29
CA LEU A 186 -6.14 7.55 -8.79
C LEU A 186 -7.24 7.38 -7.75
N LEU A 187 -6.91 6.84 -6.57
CA LEU A 187 -7.83 6.69 -5.44
C LEU A 187 -7.32 7.46 -4.23
N PHE A 188 -8.21 8.20 -3.58
CA PHE A 188 -7.96 8.79 -2.28
C PHE A 188 -9.11 8.45 -1.32
N ILE A 189 -8.79 7.64 -0.30
CA ILE A 189 -9.71 7.18 0.73
C ILE A 189 -9.26 7.80 2.05
N SER A 190 -10.08 8.63 2.67
CA SER A 190 -9.70 9.36 3.88
C SER A 190 -10.79 9.33 4.95
N ASN A 191 -10.36 9.30 6.21
CA ASN A 191 -11.24 9.36 7.38
C ASN A 191 -12.34 8.28 7.38
N CYS A 192 -12.04 7.07 6.86
CA CYS A 192 -13.01 5.99 6.68
C CYS A 192 -12.71 4.80 7.58
N LYS A 193 -13.76 4.07 7.96
CA LYS A 193 -13.67 2.79 8.67
C LYS A 193 -14.33 1.67 7.86
N ASP A 194 -13.81 0.44 8.05
CA ASP A 194 -14.38 -0.79 7.47
C ASP A 194 -14.49 -0.73 5.93
N VAL A 195 -13.41 -0.31 5.26
CA VAL A 195 -13.33 -0.19 3.80
C VAL A 195 -12.88 -1.51 3.17
N GLN A 196 -13.51 -1.89 2.06
CA GLN A 196 -13.04 -3.00 1.22
C GLN A 196 -12.89 -2.56 -0.25
N ILE A 197 -11.72 -2.81 -0.82
CA ILE A 197 -11.45 -2.66 -2.26
C ILE A 197 -11.06 -4.03 -2.79
N SER A 198 -11.79 -4.56 -3.79
CA SER A 198 -11.59 -5.94 -4.22
C SER A 198 -11.79 -6.20 -5.72
N GLY A 199 -10.90 -7.01 -6.29
CA GLY A 199 -11.02 -7.61 -7.62
C GLY A 199 -10.75 -6.69 -8.82
N VAL A 200 -10.70 -5.39 -8.63
CA VAL A 200 -10.53 -4.40 -9.71
C VAL A 200 -9.07 -4.24 -10.16
N ARG A 201 -8.90 -3.72 -11.37
CA ARG A 201 -7.61 -3.28 -11.91
C ARG A 201 -7.46 -1.78 -11.72
N LEU A 202 -6.34 -1.35 -11.16
CA LEU A 202 -5.95 0.04 -10.98
C LEU A 202 -4.70 0.29 -11.82
N LYS A 203 -4.79 1.16 -12.82
CA LYS A 203 -3.66 1.31 -13.74
C LYS A 203 -3.48 2.74 -14.25
N ASP A 204 -2.29 2.99 -14.72
CA ASP A 204 -1.92 4.22 -15.42
C ASP A 204 -2.22 5.49 -14.59
N SER A 205 -2.05 5.42 -13.26
CA SER A 205 -2.24 6.57 -12.39
C SER A 205 -1.31 7.72 -12.78
N PRO A 206 -1.77 8.97 -12.83
CA PRO A 206 -0.88 10.11 -13.02
C PRO A 206 0.15 10.31 -11.90
N PHE A 207 -0.20 9.90 -10.68
CA PHE A 207 0.60 9.99 -9.46
C PHE A 207 0.34 8.76 -8.58
N TRP A 208 0.35 8.83 -7.24
CA TRP A 208 0.04 7.73 -6.34
C TRP A 208 -1.27 7.01 -6.71
N THR A 209 -1.25 5.68 -6.70
CA THR A 209 -2.39 4.90 -7.18
C THR A 209 -3.47 4.77 -6.12
N THR A 210 -3.14 4.26 -4.94
CA THR A 210 -4.11 4.11 -3.83
C THR A 210 -3.57 4.79 -2.59
N HIS A 211 -4.15 5.90 -2.19
CA HIS A 211 -3.75 6.61 -0.99
C HIS A 211 -4.83 6.47 0.09
N LEU A 212 -4.47 5.81 1.19
CA LEU A 212 -5.28 5.63 2.39
C LEU A 212 -4.81 6.62 3.45
N TYR A 213 -5.70 7.48 3.95
CA TYR A 213 -5.35 8.47 4.96
C TYR A 213 -6.33 8.46 6.14
N LYS A 214 -5.82 8.32 7.38
CA LYS A 214 -6.62 8.26 8.61
C LYS A 214 -7.76 7.23 8.53
N CYS A 215 -7.45 6.05 7.98
CA CYS A 215 -8.41 4.95 7.85
C CYS A 215 -8.18 3.85 8.89
N THR A 216 -9.26 3.17 9.25
CA THR A 216 -9.22 2.01 10.15
C THR A 216 -9.97 0.84 9.53
N ASN A 217 -9.40 -0.39 9.66
CA ASN A 217 -9.99 -1.61 9.11
C ASN A 217 -10.15 -1.56 7.59
N VAL A 218 -9.06 -1.49 6.85
CA VAL A 218 -9.05 -1.46 5.37
C VAL A 218 -8.58 -2.78 4.81
N LYS A 219 -9.31 -3.34 3.86
CA LYS A 219 -8.94 -4.54 3.10
C LYS A 219 -8.78 -4.23 1.62
N LEU A 220 -7.61 -4.55 1.09
CA LEU A 220 -7.29 -4.53 -0.33
C LEU A 220 -7.10 -5.98 -0.78
N LEU A 221 -8.06 -6.52 -1.56
CA LEU A 221 -8.15 -7.94 -1.86
C LEU A 221 -8.15 -8.20 -3.37
N ASN A 222 -7.26 -9.08 -3.85
CA ASN A 222 -7.25 -9.53 -5.25
C ASN A 222 -7.13 -8.37 -6.27
N LEU A 223 -6.39 -7.33 -5.95
CA LEU A 223 -6.19 -6.18 -6.84
C LEU A 223 -5.07 -6.45 -7.85
N HIS A 224 -5.18 -5.83 -9.00
CA HIS A 224 -4.09 -5.75 -9.98
C HIS A 224 -3.71 -4.28 -10.17
N ILE A 225 -2.56 -3.87 -9.64
CA ILE A 225 -2.09 -2.48 -9.67
C ILE A 225 -0.86 -2.38 -10.57
N SER A 226 -0.91 -1.50 -11.58
CA SER A 226 0.20 -1.38 -12.52
C SER A 226 0.36 0.02 -13.12
N SER A 227 1.61 0.36 -13.41
CA SER A 227 1.99 1.53 -14.22
C SER A 227 3.11 1.16 -15.21
N PRO A 228 3.14 1.73 -16.42
CA PRO A 228 4.07 1.33 -17.46
C PRO A 228 5.43 2.01 -17.33
N GLU A 229 6.47 1.34 -17.86
CA GLU A 229 7.78 1.94 -18.12
C GLU A 229 7.87 2.59 -19.51
N ALA A 230 7.13 2.07 -20.47
CA ALA A 230 7.12 2.53 -21.85
C ALA A 230 5.68 2.88 -22.30
N PRO A 231 5.50 3.83 -23.24
CA PRO A 231 6.51 4.63 -23.94
C PRO A 231 7.11 5.77 -23.09
N VAL A 232 6.53 6.05 -21.92
CA VAL A 232 7.02 7.04 -20.94
C VAL A 232 6.93 6.41 -19.57
N LYS A 233 8.04 6.41 -18.84
CA LYS A 233 8.07 5.92 -17.46
C LYS A 233 7.13 6.76 -16.58
N ALA A 234 6.20 6.09 -15.91
CA ALA A 234 5.24 6.74 -15.02
C ALA A 234 5.93 7.16 -13.70
N PRO A 235 6.07 8.45 -13.38
CA PRO A 235 6.80 8.90 -12.18
C PRO A 235 5.89 8.89 -10.94
N SER A 236 6.44 8.47 -9.80
CA SER A 236 5.78 8.53 -8.48
C SER A 236 4.41 7.82 -8.46
N THR A 237 4.36 6.62 -9.04
CA THR A 237 3.13 5.83 -9.14
C THR A 237 3.07 4.70 -8.11
N ASP A 238 3.33 5.04 -6.85
CA ASP A 238 3.24 4.13 -5.71
C ASP A 238 1.92 3.34 -5.79
N ALA A 239 1.95 2.01 -5.54
CA ALA A 239 0.74 1.22 -5.66
C ALA A 239 -0.22 1.46 -4.50
N VAL A 240 0.31 1.44 -3.26
CA VAL A 240 -0.46 1.69 -2.04
C VAL A 240 0.34 2.54 -1.07
N ASP A 241 -0.16 3.73 -0.79
CA ASP A 241 0.32 4.62 0.27
C ASP A 241 -0.57 4.51 1.50
N ILE A 242 -0.02 4.06 2.61
CA ILE A 242 -0.71 3.92 3.90
C ILE A 242 -0.26 5.07 4.79
N ASP A 243 -1.15 6.02 5.08
CA ASP A 243 -0.86 7.28 5.78
C ASP A 243 -1.76 7.43 7.01
N VAL A 244 -1.21 7.24 8.20
CA VAL A 244 -1.93 7.33 9.50
C VAL A 244 -3.09 6.33 9.60
N CYS A 245 -2.85 5.06 9.25
CA CYS A 245 -3.88 4.03 9.25
C CYS A 245 -3.67 2.96 10.32
N THR A 246 -4.77 2.31 10.70
CA THR A 246 -4.75 1.18 11.64
C THR A 246 -5.53 0.00 11.08
N ASN A 247 -4.99 -1.22 11.23
CA ASN A 247 -5.57 -2.45 10.73
C ASN A 247 -5.77 -2.41 9.20
N VAL A 248 -4.70 -2.58 8.44
CA VAL A 248 -4.76 -2.69 6.97
C VAL A 248 -4.31 -4.08 6.55
N LEU A 249 -5.10 -4.74 5.73
CA LEU A 249 -4.78 -6.00 5.08
C LEU A 249 -4.68 -5.80 3.57
N ILE A 250 -3.52 -6.16 2.99
CA ILE A 250 -3.31 -6.26 1.55
C ILE A 250 -3.07 -7.73 1.24
N LYS A 251 -3.97 -8.35 0.46
CA LYS A 251 -3.92 -9.81 0.24
C LYS A 251 -4.21 -10.18 -1.21
N ASN A 252 -3.45 -11.17 -1.73
CA ASN A 252 -3.59 -11.70 -3.08
C ASN A 252 -3.53 -10.61 -4.17
N CYS A 253 -2.74 -9.56 -3.98
CA CYS A 253 -2.62 -8.47 -4.94
C CYS A 253 -1.40 -8.67 -5.83
N TYR A 254 -1.52 -8.22 -7.09
CA TYR A 254 -0.39 -8.02 -7.98
C TYR A 254 -0.06 -6.53 -8.05
N MET A 255 1.22 -6.18 -7.86
CA MET A 255 1.70 -4.80 -7.88
C MET A 255 2.94 -4.68 -8.75
N SER A 256 2.89 -3.87 -9.82
CA SER A 256 4.04 -3.57 -10.69
C SER A 256 3.97 -2.11 -11.11
N VAL A 257 4.81 -1.27 -10.48
CA VAL A 257 4.72 0.18 -10.56
C VAL A 257 6.10 0.83 -10.62
N ASN A 258 6.16 2.08 -11.07
CA ASN A 258 7.45 2.80 -11.21
C ASN A 258 7.78 3.68 -10.00
N ASP A 259 7.31 3.29 -8.83
CA ASP A 259 7.76 3.78 -7.53
C ASP A 259 7.55 2.68 -6.48
N ASP A 260 7.29 2.99 -5.21
CA ASP A 260 7.15 1.98 -4.16
C ASP A 260 5.85 1.16 -4.33
N ALA A 261 5.91 -0.15 -4.10
CA ALA A 261 4.70 -0.98 -4.14
C ALA A 261 3.82 -0.71 -2.90
N VAL A 262 4.39 -0.80 -1.70
CA VAL A 262 3.70 -0.38 -0.47
C VAL A 262 4.58 0.62 0.27
N ALA A 263 4.07 1.82 0.45
CA ALA A 263 4.75 2.89 1.16
C ALA A 263 4.00 3.29 2.43
N LEU A 264 4.70 3.27 3.57
CA LEU A 264 4.16 3.67 4.86
C LEU A 264 4.50 5.14 5.10
N LYS A 265 3.47 5.98 5.14
CA LYS A 265 3.56 7.43 5.30
C LYS A 265 3.16 7.83 6.73
N GLY A 266 2.97 9.11 7.03
CA GLY A 266 2.54 9.55 8.35
C GLY A 266 2.87 10.99 8.69
N GLY A 267 3.87 11.59 8.05
CA GLY A 267 4.26 12.98 8.28
C GLY A 267 5.66 13.29 7.77
N LYS A 268 5.94 14.57 7.52
CA LYS A 268 7.20 15.07 6.96
C LYS A 268 7.67 16.34 7.64
N GLY A 269 8.97 16.42 7.78
CA GLY A 269 9.66 17.62 8.23
C GLY A 269 9.86 17.71 9.74
N PRO A 270 10.60 18.72 10.19
CA PRO A 270 11.10 18.78 11.55
C PRO A 270 10.02 18.90 12.61
N TRP A 271 8.85 19.42 12.27
CA TRP A 271 7.70 19.59 13.17
C TRP A 271 6.62 18.52 12.96
N ALA A 272 6.95 17.42 12.27
CA ALA A 272 5.99 16.37 11.93
C ALA A 272 5.36 15.71 13.17
N ASP A 273 6.09 15.63 14.28
CA ASP A 273 5.64 15.10 15.58
C ASP A 273 4.66 16.04 16.32
N LYS A 274 4.50 17.27 15.86
CA LYS A 274 3.61 18.28 16.47
C LYS A 274 2.33 18.56 15.65
N ASP A 275 2.28 18.13 14.40
CA ASP A 275 1.12 18.34 13.54
C ASP A 275 0.03 17.29 13.85
N PRO A 276 -1.18 17.68 14.27
CA PRO A 276 -2.27 16.74 14.60
C PRO A 276 -2.81 15.97 13.38
N ASN A 277 -2.44 16.37 12.17
CA ASN A 277 -2.76 15.65 10.96
C ASN A 277 -1.82 14.48 10.69
N ASN A 278 -0.67 14.45 11.36
CA ASN A 278 0.31 13.39 11.27
C ASN A 278 0.06 12.29 12.30
N GLY A 279 0.63 11.11 12.04
CA GLY A 279 0.49 9.98 12.95
C GLY A 279 1.21 8.74 12.45
N GLY A 280 0.96 7.62 13.13
CA GLY A 280 1.56 6.34 12.81
C GLY A 280 0.65 5.41 12.01
N ASN A 281 1.26 4.35 11.49
CA ASN A 281 0.55 3.20 10.94
C ASN A 281 0.73 2.00 11.87
N TYR A 282 -0.37 1.32 12.16
CA TYR A 282 -0.40 0.24 13.15
C TYR A 282 -1.11 -1.00 12.61
N ASN A 283 -0.51 -2.18 12.85
CA ASN A 283 -1.13 -3.45 12.49
C ASN A 283 -1.38 -3.58 10.98
N ILE A 284 -0.33 -3.57 10.18
CA ILE A 284 -0.40 -3.69 8.73
C ILE A 284 0.07 -5.10 8.33
N ILE A 285 -0.73 -5.83 7.58
CA ILE A 285 -0.38 -7.14 7.04
C ILE A 285 -0.46 -7.11 5.51
N ILE A 286 0.63 -7.49 4.87
CA ILE A 286 0.74 -7.65 3.42
C ILE A 286 1.08 -9.12 3.20
N GLU A 287 0.17 -9.88 2.55
CA GLU A 287 0.35 -11.31 2.44
C GLU A 287 -0.15 -11.88 1.12
N ASP A 288 0.47 -13.00 0.72
CA ASP A 288 0.07 -13.76 -0.46
C ASP A 288 0.09 -12.92 -1.76
N CYS A 289 0.95 -11.88 -1.83
CA CYS A 289 1.04 -10.95 -2.95
C CYS A 289 2.17 -11.31 -3.92
N THR A 290 2.01 -10.92 -5.18
CA THR A 290 3.03 -11.02 -6.20
C THR A 290 3.42 -9.62 -6.67
N TYR A 291 4.71 -9.34 -6.67
CA TYR A 291 5.28 -8.08 -7.11
C TYR A 291 5.94 -8.25 -8.46
N GLY A 292 5.73 -7.30 -9.36
CA GLY A 292 6.60 -7.06 -10.50
C GLY A 292 7.63 -5.98 -10.14
N PHE A 293 8.01 -5.14 -11.12
CA PHE A 293 8.94 -4.05 -10.86
C PHE A 293 8.37 -3.06 -9.84
N CYS A 294 9.22 -2.64 -8.89
CA CYS A 294 8.95 -1.52 -7.96
C CYS A 294 10.26 -0.98 -7.37
N HIS A 295 10.23 0.26 -6.85
CA HIS A 295 11.39 0.83 -6.18
C HIS A 295 11.62 0.22 -4.79
N GLY A 296 10.57 -0.05 -4.04
CA GLY A 296 10.60 -0.79 -2.79
C GLY A 296 9.39 -1.69 -2.66
N ALA A 297 9.58 -2.97 -2.32
CA ALA A 297 8.45 -3.87 -2.10
C ALA A 297 7.68 -3.43 -0.85
N ILE A 298 8.40 -3.08 0.21
CA ILE A 298 7.87 -2.35 1.36
C ILE A 298 8.84 -1.24 1.75
N THR A 299 8.31 -0.01 1.81
CA THR A 299 9.07 1.20 2.07
C THR A 299 8.53 1.95 3.28
N PHE A 300 9.40 2.30 4.21
CA PHE A 300 9.10 3.15 5.36
C PHE A 300 9.52 4.58 5.03
N GLY A 301 8.54 5.41 4.71
CA GLY A 301 8.79 6.80 4.34
C GLY A 301 8.74 7.08 2.82
N SER A 302 9.39 8.16 2.39
CA SER A 302 10.21 9.12 3.21
C SER A 302 9.37 9.94 4.20
N GLU A 303 8.10 10.20 3.92
CA GLU A 303 7.18 11.01 4.73
C GLU A 303 6.49 10.16 5.80
N SER A 304 7.25 9.64 6.76
CA SER A 304 6.73 8.73 7.79
C SER A 304 7.32 9.08 9.15
N ILE A 305 6.51 8.99 10.21
CA ILE A 305 6.95 9.29 11.58
C ILE A 305 6.88 8.09 12.52
N HIS A 306 5.87 7.22 12.37
CA HIS A 306 5.76 6.04 13.23
C HIS A 306 5.10 4.87 12.49
N ASN A 307 5.70 3.68 12.61
CA ASN A 307 5.11 2.44 12.11
C ASN A 307 5.37 1.32 13.12
N ARG A 308 4.32 0.56 13.45
CA ARG A 308 4.41 -0.53 14.41
C ARG A 308 3.55 -1.72 14.00
N ASN A 309 4.06 -2.94 14.20
CA ASN A 309 3.41 -4.19 13.82
C ASN A 309 3.16 -4.29 12.31
N ILE A 310 4.23 -4.30 11.55
CA ILE A 310 4.20 -4.39 10.09
C ILE A 310 4.66 -5.79 9.68
N ILE A 311 3.84 -6.50 8.92
CA ILE A 311 4.13 -7.86 8.44
C ILE A 311 4.06 -7.88 6.91
N LEU A 312 5.15 -8.34 6.28
CA LEU A 312 5.18 -8.75 4.88
C LEU A 312 5.47 -10.24 4.84
N ARG A 313 4.57 -11.06 4.29
CA ARG A 313 4.72 -12.51 4.33
C ARG A 313 4.13 -13.26 3.14
N ARG A 314 4.72 -14.41 2.84
CA ARG A 314 4.27 -15.33 1.77
C ARG A 314 4.11 -14.60 0.44
N CYS A 315 5.08 -13.77 0.10
CA CYS A 315 5.06 -12.98 -1.13
C CYS A 315 6.16 -13.41 -2.08
N THR A 316 5.90 -13.24 -3.37
CA THR A 316 6.90 -13.39 -4.43
C THR A 316 7.24 -12.01 -4.96
N ILE A 317 8.53 -11.66 -4.91
CA ILE A 317 9.04 -10.36 -5.36
C ILE A 317 9.82 -10.59 -6.65
N ASN A 318 9.47 -9.92 -7.72
CA ASN A 318 10.19 -10.03 -8.99
C ASN A 318 10.69 -8.66 -9.44
N ASN A 319 12.00 -8.55 -9.63
CA ASN A 319 12.65 -7.38 -10.21
C ASN A 319 12.42 -6.07 -9.42
N ALA A 320 12.42 -6.13 -8.08
CA ALA A 320 12.34 -4.91 -7.27
C ALA A 320 13.73 -4.22 -7.17
N ASN A 321 13.75 -2.92 -6.90
CA ASN A 321 15.03 -2.30 -6.53
C ASN A 321 15.38 -2.62 -5.06
N ARG A 322 14.40 -2.76 -4.17
CA ARG A 322 14.64 -3.07 -2.74
C ARG A 322 13.53 -3.97 -2.19
N LEU A 323 13.89 -4.97 -1.40
CA LEU A 323 12.89 -5.74 -0.66
C LEU A 323 12.38 -4.96 0.55
N LEU A 324 13.28 -4.56 1.46
CA LEU A 324 12.96 -3.77 2.65
C LEU A 324 13.74 -2.45 2.64
N TRP A 325 13.01 -1.35 2.70
CA TRP A 325 13.60 -0.02 2.60
C TRP A 325 13.16 0.91 3.73
N PHE A 326 14.13 1.35 4.55
CA PHE A 326 13.92 2.42 5.52
C PHE A 326 14.54 3.73 5.03
N LYS A 327 13.70 4.70 4.69
CA LYS A 327 14.11 6.06 4.29
C LYS A 327 14.25 6.91 5.54
N MET A 328 15.44 6.89 6.16
CA MET A 328 15.70 7.60 7.42
C MET A 328 15.97 9.09 7.14
N ARG A 329 15.02 9.95 7.45
CA ARG A 329 15.14 11.41 7.21
C ARG A 329 15.81 12.12 8.38
N PRO A 330 16.88 12.89 8.16
CA PRO A 330 17.50 13.69 9.22
C PRO A 330 16.65 14.86 9.71
N ASP A 331 15.67 15.31 8.92
CA ASP A 331 14.78 16.42 9.27
C ASP A 331 13.43 15.98 9.87
N THR A 332 13.20 14.70 10.09
CA THR A 332 11.90 14.19 10.52
C THR A 332 12.09 13.20 11.66
N PRO A 333 11.43 13.39 12.82
CA PRO A 333 11.46 12.38 13.89
C PRO A 333 10.74 11.11 13.43
N GLN A 334 11.42 9.96 13.49
CA GLN A 334 10.91 8.69 12.97
C GLN A 334 11.08 7.57 13.98
N ASN A 335 10.05 6.70 14.09
CA ASN A 335 10.12 5.49 14.89
C ASN A 335 9.49 4.32 14.12
N TYR A 336 10.31 3.34 13.73
CA TYR A 336 9.87 2.14 13.00
C TYR A 336 10.17 0.92 13.85
N GLU A 337 9.13 0.19 14.26
CA GLU A 337 9.30 -0.87 15.22
C GLU A 337 8.40 -2.08 14.97
N TYR A 338 8.89 -3.26 15.38
CA TYR A 338 8.17 -4.51 15.27
C TYR A 338 7.77 -4.84 13.82
N VAL A 339 8.80 -5.02 12.98
CA VAL A 339 8.67 -5.36 11.56
C VAL A 339 9.02 -6.82 11.35
N LEU A 340 8.17 -7.55 10.64
CA LEU A 340 8.41 -8.94 10.24
C LEU A 340 8.32 -9.09 8.73
N VAL A 341 9.38 -9.62 8.13
CA VAL A 341 9.42 -10.04 6.73
C VAL A 341 9.70 -11.53 6.72
N GLU A 342 8.74 -12.34 6.26
CA GLU A 342 8.88 -13.79 6.34
C GLU A 342 8.31 -14.53 5.11
N ASP A 343 8.85 -15.70 4.85
CA ASP A 343 8.37 -16.59 3.77
C ASP A 343 8.36 -15.87 2.41
N ILE A 344 9.45 -15.20 2.07
CA ILE A 344 9.60 -14.43 0.82
C ILE A 344 10.49 -15.19 -0.16
N THR A 345 10.11 -15.13 -1.43
CA THR A 345 10.92 -15.61 -2.55
C THR A 345 11.06 -14.54 -3.63
N GLY A 346 12.08 -14.66 -4.48
CA GLY A 346 12.25 -13.78 -5.63
C GLY A 346 13.56 -13.01 -5.64
N ASP A 347 13.52 -11.79 -6.20
CA ASP A 347 14.73 -11.01 -6.43
C ASP A 347 14.55 -9.50 -6.27
N ALA A 348 15.65 -8.82 -5.94
CA ALA A 348 15.75 -7.36 -5.95
C ALA A 348 17.20 -6.90 -6.14
N ASP A 349 17.41 -5.60 -6.41
CA ASP A 349 18.77 -5.06 -6.38
C ASP A 349 19.35 -5.08 -4.95
N ASN A 350 18.54 -4.74 -3.93
CA ASN A 350 18.96 -4.73 -2.53
C ASN A 350 17.99 -5.54 -1.64
N PHE A 351 18.53 -6.37 -0.76
CA PHE A 351 17.74 -7.11 0.21
C PHE A 351 17.31 -6.22 1.39
N LEU A 352 18.26 -5.58 2.07
CA LEU A 352 18.02 -4.56 3.09
C LEU A 352 18.67 -3.24 2.70
N TYR A 353 17.91 -2.16 2.72
CA TYR A 353 18.41 -0.83 2.41
C TYR A 353 18.02 0.18 3.49
N ILE A 354 19.01 0.73 4.21
CA ILE A 354 18.83 1.73 5.27
C ILE A 354 19.91 2.79 5.12
N ARG A 355 19.51 4.00 4.72
CA ARG A 355 20.43 5.13 4.57
C ARG A 355 19.76 6.45 4.93
N PRO A 356 20.51 7.49 5.28
CA PRO A 356 19.98 8.85 5.38
C PRO A 356 19.28 9.26 4.07
N TRP A 357 18.03 9.73 4.20
CA TRP A 357 17.25 10.24 3.07
C TRP A 357 17.24 11.76 3.10
N THR A 358 18.06 12.39 2.26
CA THR A 358 18.31 13.85 2.29
C THR A 358 17.60 14.60 1.17
N GLN A 359 16.79 13.92 0.35
CA GLN A 359 16.05 14.59 -0.72
C GLN A 359 15.02 15.56 -0.13
N PHE A 360 15.08 16.83 -0.57
CA PHE A 360 14.22 17.91 -0.09
C PHE A 360 14.22 18.07 1.44
N PHE A 361 15.40 17.95 2.02
CA PHE A 361 15.67 18.11 3.43
C PHE A 361 15.57 19.59 3.83
N ASP A 362 14.86 19.89 4.92
CA ASP A 362 14.72 21.24 5.47
C ASP A 362 14.45 21.18 6.98
N LEU A 363 15.37 21.68 7.78
CA LEU A 363 15.25 21.76 9.24
C LEU A 363 14.27 22.83 9.73
N LYS A 364 13.90 23.79 8.91
CA LYS A 364 13.01 24.91 9.28
C LYS A 364 13.37 25.50 10.65
N ASP A 365 14.67 25.74 10.87
CA ASP A 365 15.27 26.26 12.10
C ASP A 365 15.09 25.41 13.38
N ARG A 366 14.50 24.20 13.29
CA ARG A 366 14.45 23.29 14.43
C ARG A 366 15.82 22.64 14.67
N LYS A 367 16.36 22.81 15.89
CA LYS A 367 17.68 22.28 16.29
C LYS A 367 17.61 21.01 17.11
N ASP A 368 16.46 20.74 17.72
CA ASP A 368 16.20 19.65 18.67
C ASP A 368 15.33 18.54 18.05
N ILE A 369 15.65 18.11 16.83
CA ILE A 369 14.93 17.00 16.20
C ILE A 369 15.23 15.72 17.02
N PRO A 370 14.20 15.02 17.50
CA PRO A 370 14.40 13.78 18.23
C PRO A 370 15.15 12.74 17.39
N LEU A 371 16.00 11.97 18.06
CA LEU A 371 16.68 10.83 17.45
C LEU A 371 15.65 9.85 16.88
N SER A 372 15.88 9.38 15.66
CA SER A 372 15.02 8.39 15.02
C SER A 372 15.43 6.97 15.37
N TYR A 373 14.47 6.02 15.30
CA TYR A 373 14.70 4.63 15.66
C TYR A 373 14.14 3.67 14.61
N SER A 374 14.88 2.60 14.33
CA SER A 374 14.35 1.40 13.69
C SER A 374 14.71 0.21 14.53
N THR A 375 13.71 -0.45 15.14
CA THR A 375 13.93 -1.47 16.15
C THR A 375 13.03 -2.70 15.98
N ASN A 376 13.53 -3.86 16.49
CA ASN A 376 12.79 -5.12 16.50
C ASN A 376 12.33 -5.53 15.08
N VAL A 377 13.29 -5.66 14.18
CA VAL A 377 13.08 -6.08 12.78
C VAL A 377 13.52 -7.53 12.62
N THR A 378 12.62 -8.37 12.16
CA THR A 378 12.91 -9.79 11.87
C THR A 378 12.72 -10.08 10.39
N MET A 379 13.73 -10.68 9.76
CA MET A 379 13.64 -11.23 8.39
C MET A 379 13.93 -12.72 8.49
N ARG A 380 12.98 -13.58 8.11
CA ARG A 380 13.13 -15.03 8.30
C ARG A 380 12.49 -15.87 7.19
N ASN A 381 13.01 -17.09 7.03
CA ASN A 381 12.50 -18.07 6.06
C ASN A 381 12.47 -17.48 4.64
N ILE A 382 13.56 -16.88 4.18
CA ILE A 382 13.61 -16.17 2.90
C ILE A 382 14.62 -16.86 1.97
N ASN A 383 14.19 -17.14 0.74
CA ASN A 383 15.03 -17.58 -0.35
C ASN A 383 15.04 -16.51 -1.45
N PHE A 384 16.17 -15.82 -1.61
CA PHE A 384 16.17 -14.57 -2.37
C PHE A 384 17.46 -14.36 -3.16
N GLU A 385 17.34 -13.71 -4.33
CA GLU A 385 18.47 -13.24 -5.11
C GLU A 385 18.58 -11.72 -5.04
N CYS A 386 19.78 -11.18 -4.87
CA CYS A 386 19.98 -9.72 -4.85
C CYS A 386 21.39 -9.35 -5.33
N LYS A 387 21.54 -8.09 -5.78
CA LYS A 387 22.88 -7.56 -6.11
C LYS A 387 23.65 -7.23 -4.83
N VAL A 388 22.96 -6.68 -3.83
CA VAL A 388 23.54 -6.27 -2.54
C VAL A 388 22.66 -6.80 -1.40
N PHE A 389 23.25 -7.62 -0.53
CA PHE A 389 22.54 -8.18 0.63
C PHE A 389 22.28 -7.13 1.73
N PHE A 390 23.31 -6.36 2.09
CA PHE A 390 23.26 -5.47 3.24
C PHE A 390 23.74 -4.07 2.84
N ASN A 391 22.82 -3.17 2.58
CA ASN A 391 23.09 -1.79 2.20
C ASN A 391 22.66 -0.84 3.31
N VAL A 392 23.41 -0.90 4.42
CA VAL A 392 23.12 -0.18 5.66
C VAL A 392 24.23 0.82 5.95
N GLU A 393 23.86 2.04 6.29
CA GLU A 393 24.76 3.13 6.68
C GLU A 393 24.42 3.60 8.09
N LYS A 394 25.43 3.85 8.92
CA LYS A 394 25.28 4.49 10.24
C LYS A 394 25.06 5.99 10.09
N SER A 395 24.33 6.54 11.05
CA SER A 395 24.16 7.98 11.21
C SER A 395 24.03 8.29 12.70
N ASP A 396 24.45 9.47 13.12
CA ASP A 396 24.19 10.03 14.43
C ASP A 396 22.73 10.53 14.61
N GLN A 397 21.94 10.48 13.53
CA GLN A 397 20.55 10.90 13.47
C GLN A 397 19.55 9.77 13.78
N TYR A 398 20.00 8.51 13.76
CA TYR A 398 19.14 7.37 14.02
C TYR A 398 19.88 6.19 14.67
N VAL A 399 19.11 5.37 15.38
CA VAL A 399 19.55 4.12 16.00
C VAL A 399 18.86 2.94 15.31
N LEU A 400 19.67 1.95 14.91
CA LEU A 400 19.21 0.64 14.44
C LEU A 400 19.49 -0.39 15.55
N LYS A 401 18.45 -1.12 16.02
CA LYS A 401 18.61 -2.03 17.15
C LYS A 401 17.70 -3.25 17.08
N ASN A 402 18.17 -4.40 17.58
CA ASN A 402 17.42 -5.64 17.69
C ASN A 402 16.94 -6.14 16.31
N PHE A 403 17.85 -6.31 15.36
CA PHE A 403 17.52 -6.96 14.09
C PHE A 403 17.85 -8.45 14.17
N THR A 404 17.01 -9.29 13.59
CA THR A 404 17.20 -10.74 13.50
C THR A 404 17.05 -11.21 12.06
N PHE A 405 18.08 -11.87 11.54
CA PHE A 405 18.03 -12.62 10.30
C PHE A 405 18.09 -14.10 10.62
N GLU A 406 17.12 -14.87 10.18
CA GLU A 406 16.98 -16.29 10.52
C GLU A 406 16.52 -17.13 9.34
N ASN A 407 17.18 -18.26 9.09
CA ASN A 407 16.83 -19.19 8.00
C ASN A 407 16.79 -18.48 6.63
N LEU A 408 17.86 -17.79 6.24
CA LEU A 408 17.97 -17.12 4.95
C LEU A 408 18.87 -17.93 4.02
N THR A 409 18.43 -18.06 2.75
CA THR A 409 19.27 -18.50 1.64
C THR A 409 19.34 -17.36 0.63
N ILE A 410 20.49 -16.72 0.54
CA ILE A 410 20.68 -15.52 -0.27
C ILE A 410 21.71 -15.80 -1.36
N LYS A 411 21.33 -15.56 -2.63
CA LYS A 411 22.25 -15.50 -3.76
C LYS A 411 22.54 -14.04 -4.05
N THR A 412 23.83 -13.65 -4.05
CA THR A 412 24.18 -12.23 -4.20
C THR A 412 25.61 -12.02 -4.70
N ALA A 413 25.83 -10.96 -5.45
CA ALA A 413 27.16 -10.52 -5.86
C ALA A 413 27.94 -9.78 -4.74
N LYS A 414 27.23 -9.27 -3.71
CA LYS A 414 27.82 -8.56 -2.55
C LYS A 414 27.14 -9.04 -1.28
N GLY A 415 27.68 -10.11 -0.71
CA GLY A 415 27.14 -10.78 0.49
C GLY A 415 27.69 -10.24 1.83
N GLU A 416 28.58 -9.28 1.78
CA GLU A 416 29.21 -8.71 2.96
C GLU A 416 28.19 -7.96 3.84
N TYR A 417 28.38 -8.06 5.16
CA TYR A 417 27.60 -7.31 6.15
C TYR A 417 28.46 -6.99 7.36
N ASP A 418 28.25 -5.81 7.94
CA ASP A 418 28.91 -5.40 9.18
C ASP A 418 27.92 -5.45 10.35
N LYS A 419 28.16 -6.34 11.30
CA LYS A 419 27.33 -6.50 12.51
C LYS A 419 27.30 -5.24 13.38
N ASN A 420 28.33 -4.40 13.30
CA ASN A 420 28.44 -3.19 14.09
C ASN A 420 27.52 -2.05 13.58
N MET A 421 26.89 -2.23 12.43
CA MET A 421 25.92 -1.25 11.90
C MET A 421 24.61 -1.24 12.68
N ILE A 422 24.27 -2.33 13.39
CA ILE A 422 23.00 -2.52 14.08
C ILE A 422 23.29 -3.05 15.49
N ASP A 423 22.81 -2.38 16.52
CA ASP A 423 22.94 -2.82 17.89
C ASP A 423 22.09 -4.08 18.13
N ASN A 424 22.70 -5.11 18.76
CA ASN A 424 22.06 -6.41 18.98
C ASN A 424 21.54 -7.04 17.67
N PHE A 425 22.42 -7.18 16.67
CA PHE A 425 22.13 -7.84 15.41
C PHE A 425 22.36 -9.35 15.52
N VAL A 426 21.31 -10.12 15.40
CA VAL A 426 21.30 -11.59 15.52
C VAL A 426 21.22 -12.21 14.12
N ILE A 427 22.14 -13.14 13.82
CA ILE A 427 22.17 -13.89 12.57
C ILE A 427 22.19 -15.39 12.90
N LYS A 428 21.17 -16.12 12.42
CA LYS A 428 21.01 -17.57 12.66
C LYS A 428 20.69 -18.28 11.33
N ASN A 429 21.42 -19.33 11.02
CA ASN A 429 21.17 -20.16 9.84
C ASN A 429 21.00 -19.31 8.55
N VAL A 430 22.00 -18.46 8.27
CA VAL A 430 22.05 -17.64 7.05
C VAL A 430 23.11 -18.16 6.12
N VAL A 431 22.71 -18.56 4.92
CA VAL A 431 23.58 -19.04 3.86
C VAL A 431 23.63 -18.00 2.75
N ILE A 432 24.82 -17.46 2.50
CA ILE A 432 25.08 -16.51 1.41
C ILE A 432 25.89 -17.24 0.35
N LYS A 433 25.42 -17.18 -0.89
CA LYS A 433 26.06 -17.77 -2.08
C LYS A 433 26.37 -16.65 -3.08
N GLU A 434 27.55 -16.64 -3.64
CA GLU A 434 27.96 -15.77 -4.74
C GLU A 434 27.56 -16.35 -6.11
#